data_d05bf2636323f566b9512673267d3802
#
_entry.id   d05bf2636323f566b9512673267d3802
#
_cell.length_a   1.000
_cell.length_b   1.000
_cell.length_c   1.000
_cell.angle_alpha   90.00
_cell.angle_beta   90.00
_cell.angle_gamma   90.00
#
_symmetry.space_group_name_H-M   'P 1'
#
loop_
_entity.id
_entity.type
_entity.pdbx_description
1 polymer ?
#
loop_
_entity_poly.entity_id
_entity_poly.type
_entity_poly.pdbx_seq_one_letter_code
_entity_poly.pdbx_strand_id
1 'polypeptide(L)' 'KEWLDEDHASWVAASEAVKSGKYTIDQIKAKYNVSKRVESLLTAAI' A
#
# COMPACT_ATOMS: atom_id res chain seq x y z
N LYS A 1 -10.33 8.07 -6.58
CA LYS A 1 -9.38 7.41 -5.66
C LYS A 1 -8.12 8.22 -5.54
N GLU A 2 -7.57 8.29 -4.35
CA GLU A 2 -6.30 8.94 -4.13
C GLU A 2 -5.15 8.01 -4.52
N TRP A 3 -4.04 8.61 -4.91
CA TRP A 3 -2.82 7.86 -5.15
C TRP A 3 -2.11 7.62 -3.83
N LEU A 4 -1.85 6.37 -3.52
CA LEU A 4 -1.07 6.02 -2.34
C LEU A 4 0.41 6.09 -2.70
N ASP A 5 1.16 6.85 -1.93
CA ASP A 5 2.61 6.94 -2.09
C ASP A 5 3.26 7.14 -0.72
N GLU A 6 4.57 7.22 -0.72
CA GLU A 6 5.33 7.31 0.52
C GLU A 6 5.03 8.57 1.32
N ASP A 7 4.54 9.62 0.65
CA ASP A 7 4.21 10.89 1.29
C ASP A 7 2.76 10.95 1.75
N HIS A 8 1.97 9.95 1.38
CA HIS A 8 0.57 9.92 1.75
C HIS A 8 0.42 9.68 3.26
N ALA A 9 -0.55 10.37 3.87
CA ALA A 9 -0.77 10.23 5.31
C ALA A 9 -1.08 8.79 5.73
N SER A 10 -1.70 8.01 4.86
CA SER A 10 -2.06 6.63 5.15
C SER A 10 -0.97 5.63 4.80
N TRP A 11 0.18 6.09 4.32
CA TRP A 11 1.25 5.18 3.89
C TRP A 11 1.70 4.24 4.99
N VAL A 12 1.97 4.78 6.17
CA VAL A 12 2.47 3.98 7.29
C VAL A 12 1.44 2.93 7.67
N ALA A 13 0.18 3.32 7.80
CA ALA A 13 -0.89 2.39 8.15
C ALA A 13 -1.08 1.32 7.09
N ALA A 14 -1.06 1.72 5.81
CA ALA A 14 -1.24 0.77 4.70
C ALA A 14 -0.09 -0.22 4.62
N SER A 15 1.14 0.27 4.71
CA SER A 15 2.31 -0.60 4.62
C SER A 15 2.37 -1.57 5.80
N GLU A 16 2.04 -1.12 6.98
CA GLU A 16 2.00 -1.98 8.15
C GLU A 16 0.89 -3.02 8.06
N ALA A 17 -0.26 -2.64 7.52
CA ALA A 17 -1.36 -3.57 7.34
C ALA A 17 -0.99 -4.68 6.35
N VAL A 18 -0.30 -4.33 5.27
CA VAL A 18 0.17 -5.33 4.31
C VAL A 18 1.23 -6.22 4.96
N LYS A 19 2.15 -5.62 5.70
CA LYS A 19 3.23 -6.33 6.36
C LYS A 19 2.71 -7.32 7.39
N SER A 20 1.68 -6.95 8.13
CA SER A 20 1.11 -7.80 9.18
C SER A 20 0.08 -8.79 8.65
N GLY A 21 -0.28 -8.69 7.38
CA GLY A 21 -1.26 -9.57 6.77
C GLY A 21 -2.71 -9.17 6.96
N LYS A 22 -2.97 -8.00 7.52
CA LYS A 22 -4.35 -7.51 7.68
C LYS A 22 -5.00 -7.22 6.34
N TYR A 23 -4.24 -6.67 5.41
CA TYR A 23 -4.71 -6.38 4.06
C TYR A 23 -3.73 -6.94 3.05
N THR A 24 -4.26 -7.28 1.88
CA THR A 24 -3.43 -7.68 0.76
C THR A 24 -3.19 -6.47 -0.14
N ILE A 25 -2.21 -6.60 -1.04
CA ILE A 25 -1.94 -5.56 -2.01
C ILE A 25 -3.17 -5.30 -2.88
N ASP A 26 -3.91 -6.35 -3.21
CA ASP A 26 -5.14 -6.19 -3.99
C ASP A 26 -6.17 -5.35 -3.26
N GLN A 27 -6.28 -5.51 -1.96
CA GLN A 27 -7.19 -4.70 -1.15
C GLN A 27 -6.76 -3.24 -1.11
N ILE A 28 -5.46 -3.00 -1.03
CA ILE A 28 -4.92 -1.65 -1.07
C ILE A 28 -5.21 -1.00 -2.44
N LYS A 29 -5.01 -1.75 -3.52
CA LYS A 29 -5.30 -1.27 -4.87
C LYS A 29 -6.77 -0.95 -5.07
N ALA A 30 -7.65 -1.69 -4.41
CA ALA A 30 -9.08 -1.43 -4.49
C ALA A 30 -9.46 -0.11 -3.82
N LYS A 31 -8.71 0.28 -2.81
CA LYS A 31 -8.98 1.49 -2.05
C LYS A 31 -8.23 2.71 -2.57
N TYR A 32 -7.02 2.51 -3.06
CA TYR A 32 -6.14 3.58 -3.55
C TYR A 32 -5.60 3.22 -4.92
N ASN A 33 -5.21 4.26 -5.67
CA ASN A 33 -4.43 4.04 -6.87
C ASN A 33 -2.98 3.80 -6.46
N VAL A 34 -2.39 2.73 -6.95
CA VAL A 34 -1.04 2.32 -6.56
C VAL A 34 -0.17 2.26 -7.81
N SER A 35 0.93 2.99 -7.83
CA SER A 35 1.88 2.94 -8.93
C SER A 35 2.73 1.66 -8.83
N LYS A 36 3.41 1.33 -9.91
CA LYS A 36 4.28 0.14 -9.91
C LYS A 36 5.38 0.25 -8.86
N ARG A 37 5.92 1.45 -8.68
CA ARG A 37 6.96 1.68 -7.69
C ARG A 37 6.43 1.41 -6.27
N VAL A 38 5.25 1.93 -5.97
CA VAL A 38 4.64 1.73 -4.66
C VAL A 38 4.25 0.28 -4.46
N GLU A 39 3.74 -0.36 -5.51
CA GLU A 39 3.41 -1.78 -5.45
C GLU A 39 4.64 -2.61 -5.12
N SER A 40 5.78 -2.30 -5.72
CA SER A 40 7.02 -2.98 -5.42
C SER A 40 7.46 -2.76 -3.98
N LEU A 41 7.30 -1.55 -3.47
CA LEU A 41 7.63 -1.25 -2.08
C LEU A 41 6.75 -2.03 -1.12
N LEU A 42 5.46 -2.12 -1.40
CA LEU A 42 4.55 -2.89 -0.56
C LEU A 42 4.84 -4.38 -0.63
N THR A 43 5.17 -4.89 -1.82
CA THR A 43 5.53 -6.29 -1.99
C THR A 43 6.81 -6.62 -1.23
N ALA A 44 7.78 -5.72 -1.27
CA ALA A 44 9.04 -5.91 -0.56
C ALA A 44 8.87 -5.86 0.96
N ALA A 45 7.82 -5.23 1.45
CA ALA A 45 7.55 -5.13 2.88
C ALA A 45 7.00 -6.43 3.47
N ILE A 46 6.51 -7.32 2.63
CA ILE A 46 6.02 -8.63 3.05
C ILE A 46 7.21 -9.62 3.26
#